data_1649747ca5e7468fdacf277618c468a7
#
_entry.id   1649747ca5e7468fdacf277618c468a7
#
_cell.length_a   1.000
_cell.length_b   1.000
_cell.length_c   1.000
_cell.angle_alpha   90.00
_cell.angle_beta   90.00
_cell.angle_gamma   90.00
#
_symmetry.space_group_name_H-M   'P 1'
#
loop_
_entity.id
_entity.type
_entity.pdbx_description
1 polymer ?
#
loop_
_entity_poly.entity_id
_entity_poly.type
_entity_poly.pdbx_seq_one_letter_code
_entity_poly.pdbx_strand_id
1 'polypeptide(L)'
;NRTYKVKAETGQSYTTPLVVMKEGKEVIITFGSDHLTAHTAEDGKLLWDCGGYNPGDKAMWRVIASPSISKDIVVVPYGRKGYFAAVKAEGEGDITKTNRLWTKDVGADVPSPIAHGDKAYLITDRGHIYCFDLESGDQIWDQKLPRSSASYYSSPIISGQRMVLAREDGVVMVMKLLEGGFELLSENKMNERLIASPIPIDNRLYLRGQKHLFCLGG
;
A
#
# COMPACT_ATOMS: atom_id res chain seq x y z
N ASN A 1 -7.31 24.47 -3.43
CA ASN A 1 -8.16 23.28 -3.52
C ASN A 1 -8.27 22.84 -4.97
N ARG A 2 -7.90 21.61 -5.27
CA ARG A 2 -8.05 21.02 -6.59
C ARG A 2 -9.13 19.95 -6.54
N THR A 3 -10.08 20.04 -7.45
CA THR A 3 -11.15 19.05 -7.60
C THR A 3 -10.98 18.36 -8.94
N TYR A 4 -10.88 17.05 -8.93
CA TYR A 4 -10.95 16.25 -10.14
C TYR A 4 -12.40 15.91 -10.46
N LYS A 5 -12.78 16.06 -11.71
CA LYS A 5 -14.06 15.54 -12.21
C LYS A 5 -13.86 14.09 -12.58
N VAL A 6 -14.46 13.20 -11.82
CA VAL A 6 -14.47 11.77 -12.12
C VAL A 6 -15.78 11.41 -12.80
N LYS A 7 -15.75 10.47 -13.73
CA LYS A 7 -16.92 10.05 -14.48
C LYS A 7 -17.69 8.93 -13.77
N ALA A 8 -16.99 8.15 -12.94
CA ALA A 8 -17.57 7.07 -12.16
C ALA A 8 -17.69 7.47 -10.68
N GLU A 9 -18.27 6.62 -9.85
CA GLU A 9 -18.39 6.83 -8.40
C GLU A 9 -17.06 6.66 -7.65
N THR A 10 -16.00 7.13 -8.23
CA THR A 10 -14.64 7.07 -7.68
C THR A 10 -14.28 8.30 -6.86
N GLY A 11 -15.23 9.16 -6.60
CA GLY A 11 -15.08 10.28 -5.67
C GLY A 11 -14.81 9.86 -4.22
N GLN A 12 -14.90 8.56 -3.91
CA GLN A 12 -14.62 8.01 -2.58
C GLN A 12 -13.15 7.54 -2.51
N SER A 13 -12.34 8.31 -1.80
CA SER A 13 -10.94 8.02 -1.55
C SER A 13 -10.67 8.01 -0.06
N TYR A 14 -10.03 6.95 0.42
CA TYR A 14 -9.77 6.72 1.84
C TYR A 14 -8.27 6.62 2.15
N THR A 15 -7.44 6.97 1.19
CA THR A 15 -5.99 6.84 1.30
C THR A 15 -5.37 7.89 2.21
N THR A 16 -4.27 7.52 2.84
CA THR A 16 -3.42 8.46 3.57
C THR A 16 -2.37 9.04 2.63
N PRO A 17 -2.22 10.38 2.56
CA PRO A 17 -1.15 11.01 1.79
C PRO A 17 0.23 10.64 2.33
N LEU A 18 1.22 10.63 1.44
CA LEU A 18 2.64 10.54 1.80
C LEU A 18 3.26 11.93 1.80
N VAL A 19 4.15 12.19 2.75
CA VAL A 19 5.03 13.37 2.73
C VAL A 19 6.44 12.88 2.47
N VAL A 20 7.06 13.40 1.43
CA VAL A 20 8.42 13.04 1.02
C VAL A 20 9.28 14.29 0.84
N MET A 21 10.58 14.16 1.05
CA MET A 21 11.54 15.22 0.78
C MET A 21 12.06 15.10 -0.65
N LYS A 22 11.93 16.16 -1.43
CA LYS A 22 12.46 16.28 -2.78
C LYS A 22 13.27 17.57 -2.87
N GLU A 23 14.57 17.47 -3.12
CA GLU A 23 15.46 18.64 -3.27
C GLU A 23 15.34 19.64 -2.12
N GLY A 24 15.22 19.13 -0.89
CA GLY A 24 15.09 19.95 0.33
C GLY A 24 13.70 20.57 0.57
N LYS A 25 12.69 20.20 -0.23
CA LYS A 25 11.30 20.66 -0.08
C LYS A 25 10.38 19.48 0.23
N GLU A 26 9.36 19.74 1.03
CA GLU A 26 8.31 18.75 1.28
C GLU A 26 7.34 18.68 0.10
N VAL A 27 7.06 17.46 -0.33
CA VAL A 27 6.11 17.14 -1.39
C VAL A 27 5.07 16.19 -0.84
N ILE A 28 3.80 16.49 -1.07
CA ILE A 28 2.67 15.65 -0.68
C ILE A 28 2.25 14.82 -1.89
N ILE A 29 2.28 13.50 -1.75
CA ILE A 29 1.79 12.56 -2.75
C ILE A 29 0.45 12.00 -2.28
N THR A 30 -0.57 12.12 -3.12
CA THR A 30 -1.92 11.60 -2.82
C THR A 30 -2.40 10.64 -3.89
N PHE A 31 -3.18 9.65 -3.49
CA PHE A 31 -3.83 8.73 -4.41
C PHE A 31 -5.34 8.76 -4.19
N GLY A 32 -6.09 9.16 -5.18
CA GLY A 32 -7.54 9.24 -5.08
C GLY A 32 -8.19 9.77 -6.34
N SER A 33 -9.48 9.52 -6.49
CA SER A 33 -10.26 9.96 -7.65
C SER A 33 -9.61 9.59 -8.98
N ASP A 34 -9.11 8.36 -9.08
CA ASP A 34 -8.43 7.78 -10.26
C ASP A 34 -7.10 8.47 -10.65
N HIS A 35 -6.52 9.24 -9.73
CA HIS A 35 -5.27 9.96 -9.93
C HIS A 35 -4.27 9.72 -8.78
N LEU A 36 -3.02 9.53 -9.13
CA LEU A 36 -1.87 9.68 -8.24
C LEU A 36 -1.25 11.03 -8.53
N THR A 37 -1.19 11.92 -7.54
CA THR A 37 -0.74 13.30 -7.73
C THR A 37 0.31 13.71 -6.72
N ALA A 38 1.19 14.63 -7.10
CA ALA A 38 2.12 15.27 -6.18
C ALA A 38 1.88 16.78 -6.13
N HIS A 39 2.00 17.32 -4.93
CA HIS A 39 1.80 18.73 -4.64
C HIS A 39 2.92 19.25 -3.75
N THR A 40 3.26 20.54 -3.88
CA THR A 40 4.08 21.23 -2.89
C THR A 40 3.36 21.23 -1.55
N ALA A 41 4.06 21.01 -0.44
CA ALA A 41 3.47 21.11 0.90
C ALA A 41 3.17 22.56 1.30
N GLU A 42 3.94 23.51 0.75
CA GLU A 42 3.85 24.93 1.11
C GLU A 42 2.54 25.57 0.66
N ASP A 43 2.15 25.41 -0.60
CA ASP A 43 1.00 26.10 -1.20
C ASP A 43 0.01 25.17 -1.90
N GLY A 44 0.27 23.86 -1.91
CA GLY A 44 -0.58 22.85 -2.55
C GLY A 44 -0.56 22.90 -4.08
N LYS A 45 0.45 23.55 -4.69
CA LYS A 45 0.61 23.59 -6.13
C LYS A 45 0.83 22.19 -6.68
N LEU A 46 0.09 21.82 -7.74
CA LEU A 46 0.31 20.56 -8.43
C LEU A 46 1.67 20.56 -9.09
N LEU A 47 2.44 19.52 -8.83
CA LEU A 47 3.71 19.25 -9.50
C LEU A 47 3.47 18.32 -10.70
N TRP A 48 2.89 17.15 -10.45
CA TRP A 48 2.56 16.18 -11.50
C TRP A 48 1.29 15.40 -11.18
N ASP A 49 0.74 14.78 -12.21
CA ASP A 49 -0.49 14.02 -12.22
C ASP A 49 -0.29 12.74 -13.05
N CYS A 50 -0.61 11.59 -12.48
CA CYS A 50 -0.65 10.31 -13.15
C CYS A 50 -2.07 9.74 -13.04
N GLY A 51 -2.79 9.73 -14.16
CA GLY A 51 -4.18 9.26 -14.25
C GLY A 51 -4.32 7.82 -14.72
N GLY A 52 -5.55 7.45 -15.10
CA GLY A 52 -5.86 6.16 -15.71
C GLY A 52 -5.95 4.98 -14.74
N TYR A 53 -6.34 5.23 -13.50
CA TYR A 53 -6.53 4.18 -12.49
C TYR A 53 -7.97 3.63 -12.42
N ASN A 54 -8.79 4.01 -13.39
CA ASN A 54 -10.11 3.41 -13.61
C ASN A 54 -10.30 3.08 -15.09
N PRO A 55 -9.58 2.07 -15.63
CA PRO A 55 -9.74 1.67 -17.02
C PRO A 55 -11.14 1.12 -17.25
N GLY A 56 -11.86 1.73 -18.20
CA GLY A 56 -13.22 1.36 -18.55
C GLY A 56 -14.33 2.06 -17.76
N ASP A 57 -14.00 3.16 -17.05
CA ASP A 57 -14.97 4.07 -16.42
C ASP A 57 -16.00 3.33 -15.54
N LYS A 58 -15.52 2.37 -14.74
CA LYS A 58 -16.40 1.54 -13.90
C LYS A 58 -16.91 2.35 -12.72
N ALA A 59 -18.23 2.38 -12.55
CA ALA A 59 -18.86 2.84 -11.32
C ALA A 59 -18.44 1.96 -10.14
N MET A 60 -18.49 2.47 -8.92
CA MET A 60 -18.14 1.76 -7.68
C MET A 60 -16.66 1.38 -7.52
N TRP A 61 -15.76 1.92 -8.33
CA TRP A 61 -14.33 1.81 -8.09
C TRP A 61 -13.89 2.87 -7.09
N ARG A 62 -13.59 2.44 -5.89
CA ARG A 62 -13.08 3.28 -4.80
C ARG A 62 -11.60 3.01 -4.59
N VAL A 63 -10.92 3.96 -3.98
CA VAL A 63 -9.52 3.82 -3.58
C VAL A 63 -9.45 3.78 -2.05
N ILE A 64 -9.01 2.66 -1.49
CA ILE A 64 -8.89 2.47 -0.04
C ILE A 64 -7.43 2.35 0.36
N ALA A 65 -6.68 1.46 -0.29
CA ALA A 65 -5.28 1.23 -0.02
C ALA A 65 -4.43 2.47 -0.31
N SER A 66 -3.61 2.86 0.64
CA SER A 66 -2.71 4.02 0.51
C SER A 66 -1.51 3.69 -0.37
N PRO A 67 -0.89 4.68 -1.02
CA PRO A 67 0.36 4.51 -1.74
C PRO A 67 1.51 4.20 -0.77
N SER A 68 2.55 3.56 -1.30
CA SER A 68 3.83 3.37 -0.61
C SER A 68 4.97 3.78 -1.53
N ILE A 69 6.08 4.28 -0.98
CA ILE A 69 7.20 4.80 -1.77
C ILE A 69 8.54 4.24 -1.27
N SER A 70 9.43 3.92 -2.21
CA SER A 70 10.84 3.66 -1.98
C SER A 70 11.64 4.09 -3.21
N LYS A 71 12.83 4.65 -3.04
CA LYS A 71 13.71 5.07 -4.15
C LYS A 71 13.00 5.90 -5.23
N ASP A 72 12.14 6.83 -4.83
CA ASP A 72 11.35 7.64 -5.74
C ASP A 72 10.33 6.89 -6.62
N ILE A 73 10.04 5.63 -6.31
CA ILE A 73 9.02 4.85 -6.99
C ILE A 73 7.84 4.63 -6.03
N VAL A 74 6.68 5.12 -6.45
CA VAL A 74 5.40 4.95 -5.73
C VAL A 74 4.68 3.73 -6.28
N VAL A 75 4.21 2.87 -5.38
CA VAL A 75 3.37 1.73 -5.73
C VAL A 75 1.96 1.90 -5.21
N VAL A 76 0.98 1.57 -6.04
CA VAL A 76 -0.46 1.70 -5.73
C VAL A 76 -1.24 0.50 -6.24
N PRO A 77 -2.10 -0.14 -5.41
CA PRO A 77 -3.12 -1.04 -5.89
C PRO A 77 -4.36 -0.25 -6.29
N TYR A 78 -5.06 -0.68 -7.32
CA TYR A 78 -6.28 -0.02 -7.78
C TYR A 78 -7.26 -1.00 -8.45
N GLY A 79 -8.44 -0.50 -8.81
CA GLY A 79 -9.42 -1.30 -9.52
C GLY A 79 -10.06 -2.40 -8.68
N ARG A 80 -10.21 -2.20 -7.36
CA ARG A 80 -10.85 -3.13 -6.43
C ARG A 80 -10.31 -4.56 -6.58
N LYS A 81 -9.00 -4.75 -6.31
CA LYS A 81 -8.24 -6.01 -6.44
C LYS A 81 -7.79 -6.35 -7.86
N GLY A 82 -8.01 -5.46 -8.82
CA GLY A 82 -7.70 -5.74 -10.22
C GLY A 82 -6.25 -5.52 -10.57
N TYR A 83 -5.65 -4.44 -10.06
CA TYR A 83 -4.36 -3.96 -10.57
C TYR A 83 -3.40 -3.50 -9.48
N PHE A 84 -2.13 -3.56 -9.81
CA PHE A 84 -1.03 -3.00 -9.01
C PHE A 84 -0.05 -2.31 -9.95
N ALA A 85 0.32 -1.08 -9.66
CA ALA A 85 1.20 -0.28 -10.52
C ALA A 85 2.32 0.37 -9.75
N ALA A 86 3.44 0.63 -10.45
CA ALA A 86 4.52 1.47 -10.01
C ALA A 86 4.68 2.69 -10.91
N VAL A 87 4.99 3.82 -10.30
CA VAL A 87 5.17 5.12 -10.96
C VAL A 87 6.42 5.79 -10.41
N LYS A 88 7.29 6.27 -11.29
CA LYS A 88 8.42 7.10 -10.89
C LYS A 88 7.92 8.48 -10.49
N ALA A 89 8.13 8.87 -9.23
CA ALA A 89 7.59 10.09 -8.62
C ALA A 89 8.45 11.32 -8.95
N GLU A 90 8.59 11.62 -10.23
CA GLU A 90 9.36 12.75 -10.75
C GLU A 90 8.67 13.35 -11.98
N GLY A 91 9.18 14.50 -12.45
CA GLY A 91 8.64 15.19 -13.63
C GLY A 91 7.61 16.27 -13.28
N GLU A 92 6.96 16.81 -14.29
CA GLU A 92 5.97 17.88 -14.18
C GLU A 92 4.76 17.61 -15.08
N GLY A 93 3.60 18.10 -14.68
CA GLY A 93 2.35 17.99 -15.45
C GLY A 93 1.83 16.55 -15.52
N ASP A 94 1.32 16.13 -16.68
CA ASP A 94 0.77 14.78 -16.88
C ASP A 94 1.90 13.78 -17.18
N ILE A 95 2.19 12.92 -16.21
CA ILE A 95 3.21 11.87 -16.28
C ILE A 95 2.62 10.46 -16.52
N THR A 96 1.36 10.36 -16.87
CA THR A 96 0.65 9.07 -17.00
C THR A 96 1.34 8.10 -17.95
N LYS A 97 1.84 8.60 -19.07
CA LYS A 97 2.47 7.77 -20.12
C LYS A 97 3.99 7.67 -20.01
N THR A 98 4.63 8.60 -19.33
CA THR A 98 6.09 8.70 -19.26
C THR A 98 6.68 8.00 -18.05
N ASN A 99 5.98 8.02 -16.90
CA ASN A 99 6.55 7.61 -15.64
C ASN A 99 5.89 6.38 -15.02
N ARG A 100 4.82 5.84 -15.62
CA ARG A 100 4.28 4.55 -15.19
C ARG A 100 5.24 3.45 -15.64
N LEU A 101 5.98 2.87 -14.69
CA LEU A 101 6.99 1.86 -14.97
C LEU A 101 6.35 0.52 -15.38
N TRP A 102 5.36 0.08 -14.60
CA TRP A 102 4.67 -1.17 -14.86
C TRP A 102 3.27 -1.20 -14.24
N THR A 103 2.48 -2.16 -14.71
CA THR A 103 1.17 -2.54 -14.17
C THR A 103 1.06 -4.04 -14.15
N LYS A 104 0.48 -4.61 -13.09
CA LYS A 104 0.19 -6.04 -12.91
C LYS A 104 -1.30 -6.26 -12.72
N ASP A 105 -1.82 -7.36 -13.26
CA ASP A 105 -3.24 -7.78 -13.14
C ASP A 105 -3.48 -8.51 -11.81
N VAL A 106 -3.04 -7.90 -10.72
CA VAL A 106 -3.22 -8.35 -9.35
C VAL A 106 -3.30 -7.13 -8.45
N GLY A 107 -4.18 -7.14 -7.46
CA GLY A 107 -4.37 -6.00 -6.59
C GLY A 107 -4.94 -6.37 -5.22
N ALA A 108 -5.03 -5.38 -4.37
CA ALA A 108 -5.70 -5.42 -3.08
C ALA A 108 -6.80 -4.35 -3.05
N ASP A 109 -7.86 -4.56 -2.27
CA ASP A 109 -8.89 -3.53 -2.04
C ASP A 109 -8.52 -2.69 -0.81
N VAL A 110 -8.15 -3.33 0.30
CA VAL A 110 -7.96 -2.65 1.58
C VAL A 110 -6.51 -2.59 2.05
N PRO A 111 -5.73 -3.68 2.10
CA PRO A 111 -4.36 -3.61 2.58
C PRO A 111 -3.49 -2.73 1.66
N SER A 112 -2.78 -1.77 2.27
CA SER A 112 -1.80 -0.97 1.52
C SER A 112 -0.56 -1.82 1.21
N PRO A 113 0.06 -1.63 0.05
CA PRO A 113 1.30 -2.28 -0.31
C PRO A 113 2.48 -1.70 0.48
N ILE A 114 3.63 -2.34 0.38
CA ILE A 114 4.89 -1.81 0.89
C ILE A 114 5.92 -1.77 -0.24
N ALA A 115 6.48 -0.59 -0.48
CA ALA A 115 7.74 -0.44 -1.19
C ALA A 115 8.87 -0.40 -0.16
N HIS A 116 9.85 -1.30 -0.27
CA HIS A 116 10.95 -1.40 0.68
C HIS A 116 12.23 -1.84 -0.03
N GLY A 117 13.25 -0.98 0.01
CA GLY A 117 14.48 -1.19 -0.76
C GLY A 117 14.17 -1.28 -2.26
N ASP A 118 14.56 -2.39 -2.88
CA ASP A 118 14.35 -2.67 -4.31
C ASP A 118 13.09 -3.51 -4.58
N LYS A 119 12.22 -3.68 -3.58
CA LYS A 119 11.09 -4.58 -3.67
C LYS A 119 9.75 -3.89 -3.41
N ALA A 120 8.73 -4.34 -4.12
CA ALA A 120 7.34 -3.99 -3.90
C ALA A 120 6.57 -5.23 -3.41
N TYR A 121 5.94 -5.11 -2.24
CA TYR A 121 5.13 -6.18 -1.66
C TYR A 121 3.66 -5.81 -1.73
N LEU A 122 2.86 -6.71 -2.28
CA LEU A 122 1.41 -6.62 -2.32
C LEU A 122 0.81 -7.77 -1.52
N ILE A 123 -0.03 -7.44 -0.55
CA ILE A 123 -0.79 -8.43 0.20
C ILE A 123 -2.25 -8.31 -0.22
N THR A 124 -2.84 -9.37 -0.73
CA THR A 124 -4.26 -9.36 -1.08
C THR A 124 -5.14 -9.53 0.15
N ASP A 125 -6.40 -9.13 0.06
CA ASP A 125 -7.40 -9.30 1.13
C ASP A 125 -7.61 -10.77 1.55
N ARG A 126 -7.11 -11.72 0.76
CA ARG A 126 -7.18 -13.16 1.03
C ARG A 126 -5.86 -13.79 1.47
N GLY A 127 -4.85 -12.97 1.74
CA GLY A 127 -3.57 -13.42 2.27
C GLY A 127 -2.65 -14.07 1.24
N HIS A 128 -2.71 -13.65 -0.02
CA HIS A 128 -1.69 -13.95 -1.00
C HIS A 128 -0.69 -12.79 -1.01
N ILE A 129 0.57 -13.07 -0.80
CA ILE A 129 1.65 -12.09 -0.81
C ILE A 129 2.41 -12.24 -2.11
N TYR A 130 2.59 -11.15 -2.82
CA TYR A 130 3.42 -11.03 -4.01
C TYR A 130 4.60 -10.12 -3.70
N CYS A 131 5.75 -10.47 -4.24
CA CYS A 131 6.95 -9.66 -4.22
C CYS A 131 7.41 -9.42 -5.66
N PHE A 132 7.53 -8.15 -6.00
CA PHE A 132 8.01 -7.71 -7.31
C PHE A 132 9.31 -6.92 -7.14
N ASP A 133 10.16 -6.95 -8.15
CA ASP A 133 11.20 -5.94 -8.31
C ASP A 133 10.54 -4.57 -8.47
N LEU A 134 11.02 -3.60 -7.74
CA LEU A 134 10.38 -2.28 -7.65
C LEU A 134 10.45 -1.52 -8.97
N GLU A 135 11.55 -1.66 -9.71
CA GLU A 135 11.82 -0.91 -10.93
C GLU A 135 11.27 -1.62 -12.16
N SER A 136 11.58 -2.90 -12.35
CA SER A 136 11.17 -3.67 -13.53
C SER A 136 9.75 -4.23 -13.41
N GLY A 137 9.26 -4.43 -12.18
CA GLY A 137 8.01 -5.13 -11.92
C GLY A 137 8.09 -6.64 -12.12
N ASP A 138 9.27 -7.21 -12.31
CA ASP A 138 9.41 -8.66 -12.42
C ASP A 138 8.96 -9.31 -11.12
N GLN A 139 8.14 -10.35 -11.22
CA GLN A 139 7.72 -11.10 -10.05
C GLN A 139 8.88 -11.94 -9.54
N ILE A 140 9.35 -11.61 -8.32
CA ILE A 140 10.43 -12.33 -7.67
C ILE A 140 9.88 -13.63 -7.07
N TRP A 141 8.74 -13.51 -6.34
CA TRP A 141 8.02 -14.65 -5.78
C TRP A 141 6.57 -14.27 -5.44
N ASP A 142 5.75 -15.29 -5.22
CA ASP A 142 4.47 -15.20 -4.56
C ASP A 142 4.25 -16.38 -3.61
N GLN A 143 3.56 -16.15 -2.52
CA GLN A 143 3.30 -17.16 -1.52
C GLN A 143 2.01 -16.87 -0.76
N LYS A 144 1.28 -17.92 -0.40
CA LYS A 144 0.03 -17.81 0.37
C LYS A 144 0.29 -17.98 1.85
N LEU A 145 -0.35 -17.13 2.64
CA LEU A 145 -0.46 -17.32 4.08
C LEU A 145 -1.36 -18.53 4.41
N PRO A 146 -1.29 -19.06 5.65
CA PRO A 146 -2.17 -20.11 6.09
C PRO A 146 -3.65 -19.80 5.82
N ARG A 147 -4.37 -20.78 5.28
CA ARG A 147 -5.76 -20.61 4.86
C ARG A 147 -6.65 -20.16 6.02
N SER A 148 -7.45 -19.12 5.78
CA SER A 148 -8.45 -18.61 6.70
C SER A 148 -9.68 -18.13 5.94
N SER A 149 -10.83 -18.15 6.59
CA SER A 149 -12.06 -17.49 6.11
C SER A 149 -12.05 -15.98 6.38
N ALA A 150 -11.23 -15.53 7.37
CA ALA A 150 -11.09 -14.13 7.72
C ALA A 150 -10.25 -13.37 6.67
N SER A 151 -10.55 -12.09 6.53
CA SER A 151 -9.88 -11.20 5.58
C SER A 151 -8.71 -10.47 6.23
N TYR A 152 -7.84 -9.96 5.38
CA TYR A 152 -6.76 -9.04 5.76
C TYR A 152 -7.19 -7.61 5.41
N TYR A 153 -7.42 -6.78 6.42
CA TYR A 153 -7.74 -5.35 6.26
C TYR A 153 -6.60 -4.46 6.72
N SER A 154 -5.81 -4.93 7.67
CA SER A 154 -4.64 -4.21 8.12
C SER A 154 -3.56 -4.21 7.05
N SER A 155 -2.86 -3.08 6.91
CA SER A 155 -1.66 -3.01 6.08
C SER A 155 -0.49 -3.68 6.82
N PRO A 156 0.38 -4.39 6.11
CA PRO A 156 1.59 -4.95 6.71
C PRO A 156 2.59 -3.86 7.10
N ILE A 157 3.54 -4.22 7.94
CA ILE A 157 4.74 -3.43 8.20
C ILE A 157 5.98 -4.29 8.00
N ILE A 158 7.08 -3.65 7.63
CA ILE A 158 8.40 -4.28 7.55
C ILE A 158 9.35 -3.57 8.52
N SER A 159 10.07 -4.37 9.32
CA SER A 159 11.15 -3.92 10.19
C SER A 159 12.35 -4.86 10.02
N GLY A 160 13.43 -4.35 9.43
CA GLY A 160 14.54 -5.19 9.00
C GLY A 160 14.09 -6.26 7.99
N GLN A 161 14.33 -7.52 8.33
CA GLN A 161 13.90 -8.65 7.51
C GLN A 161 12.55 -9.26 7.97
N ARG A 162 11.83 -8.61 8.89
CA ARG A 162 10.56 -9.13 9.38
C ARG A 162 9.39 -8.35 8.84
N MET A 163 8.37 -9.08 8.39
CA MET A 163 7.07 -8.53 8.06
C MET A 163 6.08 -8.92 9.15
N VAL A 164 5.27 -7.97 9.59
CA VAL A 164 4.17 -8.21 10.54
C VAL A 164 2.86 -7.82 9.89
N LEU A 165 1.87 -8.68 10.02
CA LEU A 165 0.55 -8.52 9.42
C LEU A 165 -0.52 -8.98 10.40
N ALA A 166 -1.60 -8.20 10.56
CA ALA A 166 -2.75 -8.58 11.34
C ALA A 166 -3.91 -9.04 10.45
N ARG A 167 -4.57 -10.11 10.86
CA ARG A 167 -5.78 -10.63 10.21
C ARG A 167 -7.02 -10.26 11.02
N GLU A 168 -8.14 -10.06 10.35
CA GLU A 168 -9.39 -9.58 10.96
C GLU A 168 -9.86 -10.39 12.19
N ASP A 169 -9.61 -11.70 12.22
CA ASP A 169 -9.97 -12.59 13.32
C ASP A 169 -9.06 -12.47 14.54
N GLY A 170 -8.16 -11.51 14.56
CA GLY A 170 -7.27 -11.23 15.69
C GLY A 170 -5.95 -12.00 15.66
N VAL A 171 -5.60 -12.64 14.56
CA VAL A 171 -4.30 -13.29 14.40
C VAL A 171 -3.27 -12.33 13.88
N VAL A 172 -2.16 -12.19 14.60
CA VAL A 172 -0.97 -11.43 14.17
C VAL A 172 0.10 -12.40 13.74
N MET A 173 0.53 -12.28 12.49
CA MET A 173 1.58 -13.10 11.89
C MET A 173 2.88 -12.33 11.85
N VAL A 174 3.96 -13.00 12.23
CA VAL A 174 5.33 -12.51 12.08
C VAL A 174 6.04 -13.42 11.10
N MET A 175 6.58 -12.85 10.05
CA MET A 175 7.26 -13.56 8.97
C MET A 175 8.69 -13.04 8.81
N LYS A 176 9.62 -13.92 8.47
CA LYS A 176 10.94 -13.54 8.00
C LYS A 176 10.94 -13.52 6.47
N LEU A 177 11.28 -12.39 5.89
CA LEU A 177 11.42 -12.24 4.44
C LEU A 177 12.72 -12.92 3.98
N LEU A 178 12.63 -13.69 2.91
CA LEU A 178 13.71 -14.39 2.25
C LEU A 178 13.80 -13.92 0.78
N GLU A 179 14.84 -14.33 0.07
CA GLU A 179 14.99 -13.97 -1.34
C GLU A 179 13.86 -14.54 -2.22
N GLY A 180 13.45 -15.77 -1.97
CA GLY A 180 12.45 -16.48 -2.77
C GLY A 180 11.11 -16.71 -2.05
N GLY A 181 10.77 -15.94 -1.01
CA GLY A 181 9.53 -16.12 -0.26
C GLY A 181 9.58 -15.57 1.15
N PHE A 182 8.83 -16.18 2.04
CA PHE A 182 8.88 -15.90 3.48
C PHE A 182 8.81 -17.19 4.31
N GLU A 183 9.36 -17.13 5.50
CA GLU A 183 9.18 -18.12 6.56
C GLU A 183 8.21 -17.55 7.61
N LEU A 184 7.12 -18.26 7.91
CA LEU A 184 6.21 -17.88 8.99
C LEU A 184 6.85 -18.25 10.34
N LEU A 185 7.23 -17.23 11.11
CA LEU A 185 7.88 -17.41 12.40
C LEU A 185 6.88 -17.66 13.53
N SER A 186 5.75 -16.96 13.52
CA SER A 186 4.71 -17.11 14.55
C SER A 186 3.34 -16.63 14.09
N GLU A 187 2.31 -17.23 14.69
CA GLU A 187 0.92 -16.79 14.69
C GLU A 187 0.48 -16.52 16.12
N ASN A 188 0.11 -15.27 16.42
CA ASN A 188 -0.23 -14.84 17.78
C ASN A 188 -1.70 -14.43 17.82
N LYS A 189 -2.50 -15.03 18.68
CA LYS A 189 -3.93 -14.71 18.83
C LYS A 189 -4.12 -13.60 19.86
N MET A 190 -4.69 -12.48 19.43
CA MET A 190 -5.01 -11.34 20.30
C MET A 190 -6.41 -11.45 20.90
N ASN A 191 -7.22 -12.44 20.50
CA ASN A 191 -8.60 -12.66 20.94
C ASN A 191 -9.54 -11.47 20.76
N GLU A 192 -9.20 -10.60 19.82
CA GLU A 192 -10.00 -9.46 19.38
C GLU A 192 -9.90 -9.27 17.88
N ARG A 193 -10.93 -8.68 17.31
CA ARG A 193 -10.91 -8.26 15.92
C ARG A 193 -9.86 -7.18 15.70
N LEU A 194 -9.01 -7.36 14.67
CA LEU A 194 -7.96 -6.42 14.27
C LEU A 194 -8.22 -5.92 12.85
N ILE A 195 -8.36 -4.61 12.69
CA ILE A 195 -8.51 -3.96 11.39
C ILE A 195 -7.38 -2.96 11.16
N ALA A 196 -6.97 -2.28 12.24
CA ALA A 196 -5.89 -1.31 12.18
C ALA A 196 -4.55 -1.98 11.88
N SER A 197 -3.70 -1.27 11.16
CA SER A 197 -2.34 -1.71 10.86
C SER A 197 -1.47 -1.69 12.13
N PRO A 198 -0.55 -2.65 12.29
CA PRO A 198 0.46 -2.62 13.35
C PRO A 198 1.31 -1.36 13.25
N ILE A 199 1.73 -0.80 14.38
CA ILE A 199 2.61 0.37 14.44
C ILE A 199 3.84 0.04 15.26
N PRO A 200 5.03 -0.01 14.66
CA PRO A 200 6.28 -0.16 15.40
C PRO A 200 6.73 1.21 15.93
N ILE A 201 7.04 1.30 17.21
CA ILE A 201 7.65 2.49 17.84
C ILE A 201 8.75 1.98 18.77
N ASP A 202 9.97 2.39 18.50
CA ASP A 202 11.17 1.89 19.18
C ASP A 202 11.23 0.35 19.16
N ASN A 203 11.31 -0.30 20.32
CA ASN A 203 11.32 -1.76 20.46
C ASN A 203 9.91 -2.35 20.75
N ARG A 204 8.86 -1.60 20.49
CA ARG A 204 7.48 -2.00 20.80
C ARG A 204 6.62 -2.05 19.55
N LEU A 205 5.66 -2.96 19.55
CA LEU A 205 4.63 -3.08 18.53
C LEU A 205 3.28 -2.73 19.16
N TYR A 206 2.62 -1.73 18.60
CA TYR A 206 1.28 -1.32 19.00
C TYR A 206 0.25 -1.91 18.05
N LEU A 207 -0.79 -2.54 18.60
CA LEU A 207 -1.90 -3.13 17.88
C LEU A 207 -3.21 -2.59 18.42
N ARG A 208 -4.03 -2.00 17.57
CA ARG A 208 -5.37 -1.55 17.94
C ARG A 208 -6.39 -2.65 17.67
N GLY A 209 -6.88 -3.27 18.73
CA GLY A 209 -8.02 -4.17 18.70
C GLY A 209 -9.36 -3.42 18.82
N GLN A 210 -10.46 -4.14 18.76
CA GLN A 210 -11.80 -3.56 18.88
C GLN A 210 -12.02 -2.87 20.23
N LYS A 211 -11.49 -3.46 21.31
CA LYS A 211 -11.68 -2.99 22.70
C LYS A 211 -10.40 -2.42 23.31
N HIS A 212 -9.24 -2.98 22.98
CA HIS A 212 -7.97 -2.66 23.61
C HIS A 212 -6.93 -2.11 22.64
N LEU A 213 -5.99 -1.34 23.17
CA LEU A 213 -4.72 -1.03 22.53
C LEU A 213 -3.65 -1.91 23.20
N PHE A 214 -3.06 -2.80 22.42
CA PHE A 214 -2.00 -3.67 22.87
C PHE A 214 -0.65 -3.01 22.64
N CYS A 215 0.26 -3.16 23.61
CA CYS A 215 1.66 -2.77 23.50
C CYS A 215 2.51 -4.02 23.76
N LEU A 216 3.17 -4.52 22.74
CA LEU A 216 3.97 -5.75 22.77
C LEU A 216 5.45 -5.39 22.63
N GLY A 217 6.29 -6.07 23.40
CA GLY A 217 7.74 -5.88 23.42
C GLY A 217 8.26 -5.45 24.78
N GLY A 218 9.55 -5.61 25.01
CA GLY A 218 10.28 -5.31 26.24
C GLY A 218 11.76 -5.56 26.01
#